data_8693aa8d42c68916487bc92a0479613e
#
_entry.id   8693aa8d42c68916487bc92a0479613e
#
_cell.length_a   1.000
_cell.length_b   1.000
_cell.length_c   1.000
_cell.angle_alpha   90.00
_cell.angle_beta   90.00
_cell.angle_gamma   90.00
#
_symmetry.space_group_name_H-M   'P 1'
#
loop_
_entity.id
_entity.type
_entity.pdbx_description
1 polymer ?
#
loop_
_entity_poly.entity_id
_entity_poly.type
_entity_poly.pdbx_seq_one_letter_code
_entity_poly.pdbx_strand_id
1 'polypeptide(L)'
;AITSGVSAVFVLILVASNDLGGALLYFFTYLVMIYVATKKFYIFAGGLAFVGLGMYAGYHLFSHVKNRIDAWLDPLSVIDKAGYQVCQSLFAIGTGGLFGFGLGQGLPNKIPIVSKDFIIAAISEEMGGIFAVCLIMVCVSCFLMIFNLSMQMKDAFYKYVALGLGSVYALQVLLTVGGSTKFIPMTGVTLPLVSYGGSSLLSTMIIFGMIQGMYICLLYTSDAAD
;
A
#
# COMPACT_ATOMS: atom_id res chain seq x y z
N ALA A 1 -23.50 -1.33 -11.98
CA ALA A 1 -23.39 -0.16 -12.88
C ALA A 1 -23.18 1.14 -12.08
N ILE A 2 -24.07 1.49 -11.12
CA ILE A 2 -24.00 2.75 -10.35
C ILE A 2 -22.70 2.84 -9.55
N THR A 3 -22.33 1.81 -8.80
CA THR A 3 -21.10 1.75 -8.01
C THR A 3 -19.84 1.91 -8.85
N SER A 4 -19.82 1.31 -10.05
CA SER A 4 -18.70 1.45 -10.98
C SER A 4 -18.56 2.88 -11.52
N GLY A 5 -19.69 3.54 -11.78
CA GLY A 5 -19.69 4.95 -12.20
C GLY A 5 -19.14 5.87 -11.12
N VAL A 6 -19.60 5.71 -9.87
CA VAL A 6 -19.11 6.48 -8.73
C VAL A 6 -17.62 6.24 -8.51
N SER A 7 -17.18 4.97 -8.55
CA SER A 7 -15.77 4.61 -8.39
C SER A 7 -14.88 5.24 -9.48
N ALA A 8 -15.34 5.24 -10.73
CA ALA A 8 -14.61 5.87 -11.83
C ALA A 8 -14.44 7.39 -11.63
N VAL A 9 -15.48 8.08 -11.14
CA VAL A 9 -15.40 9.52 -10.82
C VAL A 9 -14.36 9.79 -9.74
N PHE A 10 -14.33 9.01 -8.66
CA PHE A 10 -13.32 9.18 -7.61
C PHE A 10 -11.89 8.96 -8.12
N VAL A 11 -11.67 7.91 -8.91
CA VAL A 11 -10.36 7.65 -9.52
C VAL A 11 -9.94 8.82 -10.43
N LEU A 12 -10.85 9.35 -11.24
CA LEU A 12 -10.57 10.49 -12.11
C LEU A 12 -10.20 11.75 -11.31
N ILE A 13 -10.90 12.03 -10.22
CA ILE A 13 -10.57 13.16 -9.33
C ILE A 13 -9.16 13.01 -8.74
N LEU A 14 -8.80 11.81 -8.26
CA LEU A 14 -7.49 11.54 -7.69
C LEU A 14 -6.38 11.66 -8.75
N VAL A 15 -6.60 11.17 -9.95
CA VAL A 15 -5.67 11.33 -11.07
C VAL A 15 -5.51 12.80 -11.44
N ALA A 16 -6.61 13.58 -11.52
CA ALA A 16 -6.57 15.01 -11.78
C ALA A 16 -5.85 15.81 -10.69
N SER A 17 -5.88 15.32 -9.44
CA SER A 17 -5.16 15.90 -8.29
C SER A 17 -3.68 15.47 -8.24
N ASN A 18 -3.17 14.74 -9.23
CA ASN A 18 -1.83 14.16 -9.27
C ASN A 18 -1.52 13.18 -8.12
N ASP A 19 -2.54 12.68 -7.43
CA ASP A 19 -2.40 11.63 -6.41
C ASP A 19 -2.56 10.24 -7.04
N LEU A 20 -1.51 9.81 -7.74
CA LEU A 20 -1.49 8.49 -8.39
C LEU A 20 -1.48 7.34 -7.38
N GLY A 21 -0.86 7.56 -6.21
CA GLY A 21 -0.82 6.56 -5.14
C GLY A 21 -2.21 6.27 -4.58
N GLY A 22 -2.95 7.32 -4.22
CA GLY A 22 -4.33 7.22 -3.78
C GLY A 22 -5.25 6.65 -4.86
N ALA A 23 -5.06 7.05 -6.13
CA ALA A 23 -5.84 6.53 -7.25
C ALA A 23 -5.64 5.02 -7.44
N LEU A 24 -4.40 4.53 -7.39
CA LEU A 24 -4.09 3.11 -7.47
C LEU A 24 -4.66 2.34 -6.28
N LEU A 25 -4.47 2.85 -5.06
CA LEU A 25 -5.00 2.24 -3.84
C LEU A 25 -6.52 2.07 -3.93
N TYR A 26 -7.24 3.13 -4.28
CA TYR A 26 -8.69 3.12 -4.40
C TYR A 26 -9.16 2.17 -5.52
N PHE A 27 -8.51 2.22 -6.68
CA PHE A 27 -8.85 1.38 -7.82
C PHE A 27 -8.64 -0.11 -7.54
N PHE A 28 -7.50 -0.49 -6.96
CA PHE A 28 -7.22 -1.89 -6.59
C PHE A 28 -8.17 -2.38 -5.50
N THR A 29 -8.47 -1.56 -4.50
CA THR A 29 -9.48 -1.91 -3.48
C THR A 29 -10.83 -2.19 -4.14
N TYR A 30 -11.26 -1.32 -5.06
CA TYR A 30 -12.48 -1.52 -5.82
C TYR A 30 -12.46 -2.82 -6.66
N LEU A 31 -11.33 -3.13 -7.31
CA LEU A 31 -11.18 -4.39 -8.06
C LEU A 31 -11.30 -5.62 -7.17
N VAL A 32 -10.66 -5.61 -6.00
CA VAL A 32 -10.79 -6.71 -5.04
C VAL A 32 -12.23 -6.87 -4.60
N MET A 33 -12.90 -5.77 -4.25
CA MET A 33 -14.30 -5.80 -3.81
C MET A 33 -15.25 -6.32 -4.89
N ILE A 34 -15.11 -5.87 -6.13
CA ILE A 34 -15.97 -6.34 -7.23
C ILE A 34 -15.70 -7.81 -7.58
N TYR A 35 -14.44 -8.24 -7.48
CA TYR A 35 -14.07 -9.64 -7.67
C TYR A 35 -14.72 -10.53 -6.61
N VAL A 36 -14.62 -10.15 -5.34
CA VAL A 36 -15.23 -10.93 -4.24
C VAL A 36 -16.76 -10.96 -4.36
N ALA A 37 -17.39 -9.84 -4.75
CA ALA A 37 -18.83 -9.76 -4.92
C ALA A 37 -19.35 -10.58 -6.12
N THR A 38 -18.58 -10.61 -7.24
CA THR A 38 -19.03 -11.24 -8.49
C THR A 38 -18.46 -12.65 -8.68
N LYS A 39 -17.35 -12.98 -8.02
CA LYS A 39 -16.55 -14.21 -8.19
C LYS A 39 -16.07 -14.44 -9.64
N LYS A 40 -16.02 -13.39 -10.46
CA LYS A 40 -15.69 -13.46 -11.88
C LYS A 40 -14.25 -12.98 -12.11
N PHE A 41 -13.32 -13.91 -12.27
CA PHE A 41 -11.90 -13.61 -12.45
C PHE A 41 -11.60 -12.72 -13.68
N TYR A 42 -12.39 -12.83 -14.75
CA TYR A 42 -12.18 -12.00 -15.94
C TYR A 42 -12.34 -10.49 -15.68
N ILE A 43 -13.17 -10.10 -14.69
CA ILE A 43 -13.31 -8.69 -14.30
C ILE A 43 -12.02 -8.19 -13.62
N PHE A 44 -11.43 -9.01 -12.75
CA PHE A 44 -10.16 -8.68 -12.11
C PHE A 44 -9.03 -8.60 -13.13
N ALA A 45 -8.91 -9.58 -14.03
CA ALA A 45 -7.93 -9.58 -15.10
C ALA A 45 -8.11 -8.37 -16.05
N GLY A 46 -9.36 -8.04 -16.41
CA GLY A 46 -9.67 -6.84 -17.20
C GLY A 46 -9.27 -5.55 -16.51
N GLY A 47 -9.47 -5.46 -15.19
CA GLY A 47 -9.02 -4.33 -14.39
C GLY A 47 -7.49 -4.18 -14.37
N LEU A 48 -6.75 -5.28 -14.23
CA LEU A 48 -5.29 -5.26 -14.33
C LEU A 48 -4.81 -4.81 -15.70
N ALA A 49 -5.44 -5.30 -16.77
CA ALA A 49 -5.13 -4.86 -18.13
C ALA A 49 -5.41 -3.35 -18.31
N PHE A 50 -6.49 -2.85 -17.71
CA PHE A 50 -6.82 -1.41 -17.72
C PHE A 50 -5.76 -0.57 -17.00
N VAL A 51 -5.22 -1.02 -15.86
CA VAL A 51 -4.08 -0.36 -15.18
C VAL A 51 -2.86 -0.32 -16.10
N GLY A 52 -2.52 -1.43 -16.75
CA GLY A 52 -1.40 -1.48 -17.70
C GLY A 52 -1.56 -0.48 -18.85
N LEU A 53 -2.75 -0.40 -19.44
CA LEU A 53 -3.08 0.58 -20.47
C LEU A 53 -3.03 2.01 -19.93
N GLY A 54 -3.53 2.23 -18.71
CA GLY A 54 -3.47 3.52 -18.04
C GLY A 54 -2.03 3.98 -17.75
N MET A 55 -1.15 3.07 -17.31
CA MET A 55 0.27 3.35 -17.14
C MET A 55 0.96 3.69 -18.47
N TYR A 56 0.65 2.94 -19.53
CA TYR A 56 1.18 3.22 -20.87
C TYR A 56 0.74 4.59 -21.40
N ALA A 57 -0.56 4.89 -21.30
CA ALA A 57 -1.08 6.20 -21.69
C ALA A 57 -0.51 7.34 -20.81
N GLY A 58 -0.43 7.11 -19.50
CA GLY A 58 0.14 8.05 -18.53
C GLY A 58 1.62 8.36 -18.79
N TYR A 59 2.39 7.38 -19.20
CA TYR A 59 3.79 7.55 -19.59
C TYR A 59 3.96 8.56 -20.76
N HIS A 60 3.05 8.55 -21.73
CA HIS A 60 3.09 9.45 -22.87
C HIS A 60 2.45 10.81 -22.62
N LEU A 61 1.45 10.90 -21.72
CA LEU A 61 0.68 12.11 -21.48
C LEU A 61 1.21 12.97 -20.32
N PHE A 62 1.81 12.34 -19.29
CA PHE A 62 2.19 13.02 -18.05
C PHE A 62 3.67 12.88 -17.75
N SER A 63 4.39 13.99 -17.70
CA SER A 63 5.83 14.01 -17.42
C SER A 63 6.19 13.42 -16.04
N HIS A 64 5.34 13.62 -15.03
CA HIS A 64 5.58 13.07 -13.69
C HIS A 64 5.41 11.55 -13.63
N VAL A 65 4.49 10.96 -14.44
CA VAL A 65 4.35 9.50 -14.58
C VAL A 65 5.58 8.92 -15.28
N LYS A 66 5.99 9.57 -16.37
CA LYS A 66 7.22 9.20 -17.10
C LYS A 66 8.43 9.17 -16.18
N ASN A 67 8.66 10.24 -15.41
CA ASN A 67 9.79 10.31 -14.48
C ASN A 67 9.78 9.19 -13.44
N ARG A 68 8.62 8.80 -12.92
CA ARG A 68 8.49 7.67 -11.96
C ARG A 68 8.78 6.33 -12.60
N ILE A 69 8.32 6.10 -13.84
CA ILE A 69 8.57 4.87 -14.59
C ILE A 69 10.05 4.77 -14.97
N ASP A 70 10.65 5.84 -15.47
CA ASP A 70 12.08 5.88 -15.83
C ASP A 70 12.95 5.63 -14.59
N ALA A 71 12.63 6.25 -13.45
CA ALA A 71 13.30 6.01 -12.17
C ALA A 71 13.12 4.58 -11.64
N TRP A 72 12.02 3.92 -11.98
CA TRP A 72 11.79 2.53 -11.63
C TRP A 72 12.52 1.56 -12.54
N LEU A 73 12.54 1.80 -13.86
CA LEU A 73 13.21 0.92 -14.82
C LEU A 73 14.73 0.97 -14.69
N ASP A 74 15.30 2.16 -14.75
CA ASP A 74 16.73 2.38 -14.61
C ASP A 74 17.03 3.62 -13.73
N PRO A 75 17.03 3.45 -12.39
CA PRO A 75 17.24 4.57 -11.47
C PRO A 75 18.65 5.15 -11.57
N LEU A 76 19.66 4.35 -11.98
CA LEU A 76 21.05 4.82 -12.08
C LEU A 76 21.26 5.80 -13.24
N SER A 77 20.57 5.59 -14.37
CA SER A 77 20.68 6.51 -15.53
C SER A 77 20.06 7.88 -15.26
N VAL A 78 19.14 7.98 -14.30
CA VAL A 78 18.43 9.22 -13.90
C VAL A 78 18.71 9.61 -12.45
N ILE A 79 19.87 9.19 -11.91
CA ILE A 79 20.23 9.39 -10.50
C ILE A 79 20.24 10.87 -10.09
N ASP A 80 20.64 11.76 -10.97
CA ASP A 80 20.69 13.22 -10.69
C ASP A 80 19.31 13.89 -10.68
N LYS A 81 18.23 13.13 -10.94
CA LYS A 81 16.85 13.62 -11.06
C LYS A 81 15.89 12.75 -10.25
N ALA A 82 14.95 12.10 -10.95
CA ALA A 82 13.89 11.29 -10.34
C ALA A 82 14.39 9.98 -9.72
N GLY A 83 15.53 9.44 -10.18
CA GLY A 83 16.11 8.19 -9.68
C GLY A 83 16.81 8.31 -8.33
N TYR A 84 17.17 9.53 -7.89
CA TYR A 84 17.94 9.74 -6.67
C TYR A 84 17.32 9.05 -5.44
N GLN A 85 16.03 9.25 -5.22
CA GLN A 85 15.33 8.68 -4.08
C GLN A 85 15.37 7.14 -4.08
N VAL A 86 15.12 6.53 -5.24
CA VAL A 86 15.12 5.07 -5.40
C VAL A 86 16.54 4.51 -5.23
N CYS A 87 17.56 5.15 -5.80
CA CYS A 87 18.95 4.75 -5.62
C CYS A 87 19.38 4.81 -4.16
N GLN A 88 19.10 5.92 -3.47
CA GLN A 88 19.45 6.07 -2.06
C GLN A 88 18.71 5.05 -1.18
N SER A 89 17.46 4.75 -1.48
CA SER A 89 16.70 3.69 -0.79
C SER A 89 17.37 2.32 -0.96
N LEU A 90 17.76 1.96 -2.18
CA LEU A 90 18.43 0.69 -2.46
C LEU A 90 19.82 0.62 -1.82
N PHE A 91 20.56 1.73 -1.81
CA PHE A 91 21.85 1.80 -1.14
C PHE A 91 21.70 1.62 0.38
N ALA A 92 20.73 2.29 1.00
CA ALA A 92 20.45 2.15 2.42
C ALA A 92 20.08 0.70 2.80
N ILE A 93 19.20 0.05 2.02
CA ILE A 93 18.87 -1.37 2.23
C ILE A 93 20.11 -2.25 2.05
N GLY A 94 20.93 -2.00 1.04
CA GLY A 94 22.14 -2.79 0.76
C GLY A 94 23.23 -2.62 1.80
N THR A 95 23.46 -1.38 2.25
CA THR A 95 24.50 -1.08 3.25
C THR A 95 24.11 -1.56 4.65
N GLY A 96 22.85 -1.50 5.05
CA GLY A 96 22.38 -2.01 6.35
C GLY A 96 22.60 -3.50 6.54
N GLY A 97 22.63 -4.30 5.48
CA GLY A 97 22.83 -5.74 5.56
C GLY A 97 21.78 -6.44 6.43
N LEU A 98 22.16 -7.53 7.10
CA LEU A 98 21.23 -8.31 7.92
C LEU A 98 20.97 -7.67 9.30
N PHE A 99 21.97 -7.04 9.91
CA PHE A 99 21.91 -6.57 11.30
C PHE A 99 21.83 -5.04 11.45
N GLY A 100 22.01 -4.29 10.37
CA GLY A 100 22.02 -2.84 10.38
C GLY A 100 23.31 -2.21 10.94
N PHE A 101 23.43 -0.89 10.83
CA PHE A 101 24.54 -0.12 11.42
C PHE A 101 24.33 0.19 12.90
N GLY A 102 23.12 0.09 13.40
CA GLY A 102 22.69 0.56 14.72
C GLY A 102 21.91 1.87 14.65
N LEU A 103 21.04 2.10 15.63
CA LEU A 103 20.19 3.29 15.71
C LEU A 103 21.03 4.57 15.72
N GLY A 104 20.75 5.48 14.80
CA GLY A 104 21.43 6.75 14.68
C GLY A 104 22.84 6.67 14.06
N GLN A 105 23.30 5.51 13.62
CA GLN A 105 24.59 5.32 12.95
C GLN A 105 24.49 5.32 11.43
N GLY A 106 23.27 5.16 10.89
CA GLY A 106 22.98 5.28 9.46
C GLY A 106 22.93 6.75 9.01
N LEU A 107 22.67 6.93 7.74
CA LEU A 107 22.49 8.25 7.12
C LEU A 107 21.11 8.33 6.41
N PRO A 108 20.00 7.95 7.07
CA PRO A 108 18.69 7.90 6.43
C PRO A 108 18.25 9.26 5.89
N ASN A 109 18.74 10.36 6.48
CA ASN A 109 18.45 11.74 6.02
C ASN A 109 18.96 12.04 4.59
N LYS A 110 19.82 11.20 4.02
CA LYS A 110 20.21 11.31 2.60
C LYS A 110 19.09 10.91 1.66
N ILE A 111 18.12 10.12 2.14
CA ILE A 111 16.95 9.73 1.35
C ILE A 111 15.90 10.85 1.48
N PRO A 112 15.55 11.56 0.41
CA PRO A 112 14.50 12.56 0.46
C PRO A 112 13.17 11.92 0.91
N ILE A 113 12.45 12.58 1.83
CA ILE A 113 11.14 12.14 2.33
C ILE A 113 11.17 10.73 2.96
N VAL A 114 12.31 10.33 3.51
CA VAL A 114 12.53 8.99 4.10
C VAL A 114 11.47 8.59 5.12
N SER A 115 11.02 9.52 5.95
CA SER A 115 10.03 9.28 7.01
C SER A 115 8.63 8.92 6.50
N LYS A 116 8.32 9.16 5.23
CA LYS A 116 7.03 8.84 4.62
C LYS A 116 7.10 7.56 3.80
N ASP A 117 7.64 7.66 2.60
CA ASP A 117 7.54 6.62 1.57
C ASP A 117 8.66 5.58 1.63
N PHE A 118 9.83 5.97 2.20
CA PHE A 118 11.03 5.14 2.25
C PHE A 118 11.42 4.71 3.67
N ILE A 119 10.47 4.69 4.60
CA ILE A 119 10.73 4.33 5.99
C ILE A 119 11.35 2.92 6.13
N ILE A 120 10.96 1.97 5.27
CA ILE A 120 11.53 0.61 5.24
C ILE A 120 13.02 0.65 4.92
N ALA A 121 13.47 1.55 4.05
CA ALA A 121 14.88 1.68 3.71
C ALA A 121 15.69 2.19 4.92
N ALA A 122 15.16 3.20 5.65
CA ALA A 122 15.80 3.68 6.86
C ALA A 122 15.86 2.61 7.96
N ILE A 123 14.77 1.88 8.16
CA ILE A 123 14.72 0.76 9.12
C ILE A 123 15.72 -0.33 8.72
N SER A 124 15.82 -0.65 7.42
CA SER A 124 16.78 -1.64 6.94
C SER A 124 18.23 -1.19 7.13
N GLU A 125 18.52 0.11 6.97
CA GLU A 125 19.86 0.66 7.16
C GLU A 125 20.30 0.61 8.63
N GLU A 126 19.44 1.05 9.54
CA GLU A 126 19.80 1.18 10.96
C GLU A 126 19.59 -0.11 11.76
N MET A 127 18.45 -0.80 11.55
CA MET A 127 18.06 -2.00 12.32
C MET A 127 18.30 -3.30 11.57
N GLY A 128 18.63 -3.23 10.29
CA GLY A 128 18.96 -4.38 9.45
C GLY A 128 17.76 -5.02 8.74
N GLY A 129 18.09 -5.83 7.74
CA GLY A 129 17.11 -6.52 6.91
C GLY A 129 16.23 -7.52 7.68
N ILE A 130 16.78 -8.18 8.71
CA ILE A 130 16.01 -9.11 9.56
C ILE A 130 14.87 -8.36 10.23
N PHE A 131 15.13 -7.21 10.84
CA PHE A 131 14.11 -6.41 11.51
C PHE A 131 13.06 -5.89 10.51
N ALA A 132 13.48 -5.42 9.33
CA ALA A 132 12.58 -4.96 8.29
C ALA A 132 11.64 -6.09 7.83
N VAL A 133 12.16 -7.31 7.64
CA VAL A 133 11.34 -8.49 7.30
C VAL A 133 10.38 -8.83 8.43
N CYS A 134 10.83 -8.85 9.69
CA CYS A 134 9.94 -9.08 10.85
C CYS A 134 8.80 -8.04 10.90
N LEU A 135 9.09 -6.77 10.64
CA LEU A 135 8.07 -5.71 10.58
C LEU A 135 7.04 -5.97 9.46
N ILE A 136 7.50 -6.36 8.28
CA ILE A 136 6.62 -6.72 7.16
C ILE A 136 5.75 -7.93 7.54
N MET A 137 6.32 -8.94 8.20
CA MET A 137 5.57 -10.12 8.67
C MET A 137 4.50 -9.74 9.70
N VAL A 138 4.75 -8.78 10.59
CA VAL A 138 3.73 -8.22 11.50
C VAL A 138 2.60 -7.56 10.69
N CYS A 139 2.92 -6.74 9.70
CA CYS A 139 1.90 -6.13 8.85
C CYS A 139 1.06 -7.18 8.10
N VAL A 140 1.70 -8.22 7.57
CA VAL A 140 1.01 -9.33 6.90
C VAL A 140 0.12 -10.10 7.89
N SER A 141 0.59 -10.35 9.11
CA SER A 141 -0.20 -11.04 10.14
C SER A 141 -1.45 -10.24 10.53
N CYS A 142 -1.34 -8.92 10.67
CA CYS A 142 -2.50 -8.06 10.88
C CYS A 142 -3.53 -8.17 9.75
N PHE A 143 -3.08 -8.16 8.50
CA PHE A 143 -3.96 -8.37 7.36
C PHE A 143 -4.66 -9.74 7.41
N LEU A 144 -3.92 -10.81 7.70
CA LEU A 144 -4.47 -12.17 7.80
C LEU A 144 -5.50 -12.28 8.93
N MET A 145 -5.30 -11.59 10.06
CA MET A 145 -6.29 -11.52 11.14
C MET A 145 -7.58 -10.84 10.67
N ILE A 146 -7.48 -9.70 9.97
CA ILE A 146 -8.63 -8.99 9.41
C ILE A 146 -9.37 -9.87 8.39
N PHE A 147 -8.61 -10.53 7.51
CA PHE A 147 -9.17 -11.45 6.50
C PHE A 147 -9.91 -12.62 7.17
N ASN A 148 -9.32 -13.28 8.16
CA ASN A 148 -9.94 -14.36 8.90
C ASN A 148 -11.25 -13.90 9.60
N LEU A 149 -11.21 -12.72 10.23
CA LEU A 149 -12.40 -12.11 10.83
C LEU A 149 -13.50 -11.90 9.80
N SER A 150 -13.18 -11.37 8.63
CA SER A 150 -14.15 -11.14 7.56
C SER A 150 -14.82 -12.44 7.10
N MET A 151 -14.07 -13.55 7.10
CA MET A 151 -14.60 -14.86 6.70
C MET A 151 -15.54 -15.48 7.74
N GLN A 152 -15.42 -15.13 9.01
CA GLN A 152 -16.26 -15.60 10.10
C GLN A 152 -17.61 -14.85 10.19
N MET A 153 -17.71 -13.69 9.55
CA MET A 153 -18.93 -12.88 9.59
C MET A 153 -20.07 -13.54 8.80
N LYS A 154 -21.24 -13.69 9.47
CA LYS A 154 -22.45 -14.25 8.89
C LYS A 154 -23.17 -13.24 7.99
N ASP A 155 -23.16 -11.96 8.38
CA ASP A 155 -23.81 -10.89 7.61
C ASP A 155 -22.88 -10.45 6.45
N ALA A 156 -23.43 -10.46 5.24
CA ALA A 156 -22.71 -10.11 4.03
C ALA A 156 -22.20 -8.65 4.03
N PHE A 157 -22.95 -7.73 4.63
CA PHE A 157 -22.54 -6.32 4.69
C PHE A 157 -21.25 -6.15 5.49
N TYR A 158 -21.23 -6.63 6.73
CA TYR A 158 -20.05 -6.53 7.61
C TYR A 158 -18.86 -7.32 7.05
N LYS A 159 -19.12 -8.48 6.43
CA LYS A 159 -18.10 -9.26 5.73
C LYS A 159 -17.40 -8.45 4.66
N TYR A 160 -18.16 -7.78 3.77
CA TYR A 160 -17.57 -6.95 2.71
C TYR A 160 -16.90 -5.70 3.25
N VAL A 161 -17.42 -5.07 4.30
CA VAL A 161 -16.78 -3.92 4.94
C VAL A 161 -15.42 -4.31 5.51
N ALA A 162 -15.36 -5.39 6.31
CA ALA A 162 -14.09 -5.88 6.88
C ALA A 162 -13.07 -6.25 5.80
N LEU A 163 -13.50 -6.92 4.73
CA LEU A 163 -12.65 -7.29 3.62
C LEU A 163 -12.13 -6.06 2.86
N GLY A 164 -12.99 -5.06 2.63
CA GLY A 164 -12.60 -3.81 2.00
C GLY A 164 -11.54 -3.05 2.79
N LEU A 165 -11.77 -2.89 4.10
CA LEU A 165 -10.83 -2.25 5.02
C LEU A 165 -9.49 -2.99 5.08
N GLY A 166 -9.53 -4.34 5.18
CA GLY A 166 -8.34 -5.18 5.13
C GLY A 166 -7.59 -5.06 3.80
N SER A 167 -8.31 -4.94 2.68
CA SER A 167 -7.70 -4.76 1.36
C SER A 167 -6.99 -3.42 1.23
N VAL A 168 -7.57 -2.32 1.74
CA VAL A 168 -6.92 -1.01 1.80
C VAL A 168 -5.61 -1.11 2.58
N TYR A 169 -5.64 -1.70 3.78
CA TYR A 169 -4.47 -1.88 4.62
C TYR A 169 -3.38 -2.70 3.91
N ALA A 170 -3.73 -3.86 3.36
CA ALA A 170 -2.79 -4.73 2.65
C ALA A 170 -2.16 -4.07 1.42
N LEU A 171 -2.96 -3.34 0.65
CA LEU A 171 -2.48 -2.61 -0.51
C LEU A 171 -1.55 -1.46 -0.13
N GLN A 172 -1.83 -0.74 0.96
CA GLN A 172 -0.91 0.28 1.48
C GLN A 172 0.46 -0.32 1.82
N VAL A 173 0.48 -1.44 2.56
CA VAL A 173 1.72 -2.16 2.88
C VAL A 173 2.46 -2.58 1.61
N LEU A 174 1.75 -3.22 0.66
CA LEU A 174 2.32 -3.69 -0.60
C LEU A 174 2.92 -2.54 -1.43
N LEU A 175 2.19 -1.43 -1.57
CA LEU A 175 2.62 -0.28 -2.36
C LEU A 175 3.83 0.42 -1.73
N THR A 176 3.88 0.55 -0.41
CA THR A 176 5.00 1.20 0.28
C THR A 176 6.26 0.34 0.27
N VAL A 177 6.13 -0.93 0.65
CA VAL A 177 7.27 -1.87 0.64
C VAL A 177 7.76 -2.09 -0.79
N GLY A 178 6.84 -2.31 -1.73
CA GLY A 178 7.18 -2.54 -3.14
C GLY A 178 7.83 -1.31 -3.80
N GLY A 179 7.39 -0.09 -3.45
CA GLY A 179 7.99 1.14 -3.94
C GLY A 179 9.40 1.37 -3.41
N SER A 180 9.62 1.14 -2.10
CA SER A 180 10.95 1.31 -1.47
C SER A 180 11.97 0.26 -1.90
N THR A 181 11.52 -0.96 -2.26
CA THR A 181 12.39 -2.06 -2.74
C THR A 181 12.54 -2.13 -4.26
N LYS A 182 12.01 -1.15 -5.00
CA LYS A 182 12.00 -1.14 -6.48
C LYS A 182 11.19 -2.31 -7.10
N PHE A 183 10.33 -2.98 -6.34
CA PHE A 183 9.47 -4.03 -6.89
C PHE A 183 8.36 -3.46 -7.79
N ILE A 184 7.83 -2.30 -7.41
CA ILE A 184 6.83 -1.53 -8.17
C ILE A 184 7.27 -0.06 -8.27
N PRO A 185 6.76 0.72 -9.24
CA PRO A 185 7.03 2.15 -9.30
C PRO A 185 6.61 2.85 -8.00
N MET A 186 7.39 3.84 -7.56
CA MET A 186 7.10 4.62 -6.36
C MET A 186 5.74 5.32 -6.47
N THR A 187 4.86 5.07 -5.50
CA THR A 187 3.49 5.59 -5.50
C THR A 187 3.26 6.78 -4.56
N GLY A 188 4.13 6.96 -3.56
CA GLY A 188 3.97 8.00 -2.54
C GLY A 188 2.99 7.62 -1.42
N VAL A 189 2.67 6.34 -1.28
CA VAL A 189 1.81 5.83 -0.21
C VAL A 189 2.64 5.53 1.03
N THR A 190 2.12 5.89 2.22
CA THR A 190 2.79 5.69 3.50
C THR A 190 2.51 4.33 4.10
N LEU A 191 3.49 3.73 4.80
CA LEU A 191 3.28 2.47 5.53
C LEU A 191 2.37 2.70 6.75
N PRO A 192 1.25 1.96 6.86
CA PRO A 192 0.31 2.12 7.98
C PRO A 192 0.99 1.96 9.34
N LEU A 193 0.72 2.86 10.29
CA LEU A 193 1.22 2.89 11.67
C LEU A 193 2.74 3.09 11.83
N VAL A 194 3.54 3.05 10.75
CA VAL A 194 5.01 3.13 10.82
C VAL A 194 5.52 4.44 10.22
N SER A 195 5.02 4.84 9.04
CA SER A 195 5.43 6.07 8.39
C SER A 195 4.88 7.32 9.08
N TYR A 196 5.62 8.39 8.99
CA TYR A 196 5.17 9.70 9.44
C TYR A 196 4.07 10.24 8.51
N GLY A 197 2.85 10.41 9.05
CA GLY A 197 1.71 10.96 8.33
C GLY A 197 0.46 11.01 9.21
N GLY A 198 0.06 12.21 9.64
CA GLY A 198 -1.08 12.37 10.57
C GLY A 198 -2.40 11.87 10.01
N SER A 199 -2.70 12.17 8.74
CA SER A 199 -3.93 11.68 8.08
C SER A 199 -3.91 10.16 7.88
N SER A 200 -2.77 9.59 7.50
CA SER A 200 -2.60 8.15 7.36
C SER A 200 -2.75 7.42 8.69
N LEU A 201 -2.15 7.95 9.76
CA LEU A 201 -2.29 7.42 11.11
C LEU A 201 -3.76 7.43 11.55
N LEU A 202 -4.44 8.58 11.41
CA LEU A 202 -5.85 8.71 11.79
C LEU A 202 -6.73 7.73 11.01
N SER A 203 -6.58 7.64 9.70
CA SER A 203 -7.38 6.72 8.87
C SER A 203 -7.12 5.26 9.24
N THR A 204 -5.87 4.90 9.51
CA THR A 204 -5.52 3.53 9.95
C THR A 204 -6.12 3.20 11.32
N MET A 205 -6.08 4.15 12.27
CA MET A 205 -6.73 3.97 13.58
C MET A 205 -8.25 3.80 13.46
N ILE A 206 -8.89 4.54 12.55
CA ILE A 206 -10.33 4.35 12.27
C ILE A 206 -10.57 2.96 11.69
N ILE A 207 -9.76 2.48 10.74
CA ILE A 207 -9.86 1.13 10.18
C ILE A 207 -9.80 0.09 11.29
N PHE A 208 -8.78 0.14 12.15
CA PHE A 208 -8.63 -0.83 13.24
C PHE A 208 -9.76 -0.73 14.26
N GLY A 209 -10.24 0.49 14.59
CA GLY A 209 -11.38 0.71 15.47
C GLY A 209 -12.68 0.08 14.93
N MET A 210 -12.95 0.23 13.63
CA MET A 210 -14.09 -0.41 12.96
C MET A 210 -13.98 -1.93 12.99
N ILE A 211 -12.79 -2.48 12.70
CA ILE A 211 -12.54 -3.92 12.72
C ILE A 211 -12.71 -4.48 14.14
N GLN A 212 -12.21 -3.78 15.15
CA GLN A 212 -12.37 -4.17 16.54
C GLN A 212 -13.85 -4.16 16.96
N GLY A 213 -14.61 -3.14 16.57
CA GLY A 213 -16.04 -3.08 16.80
C GLY A 213 -16.79 -4.26 16.17
N MET A 214 -16.46 -4.61 14.93
CA MET A 214 -17.05 -5.78 14.25
C MET A 214 -16.66 -7.10 14.93
N TYR A 215 -15.45 -7.22 15.43
CA TYR A 215 -14.98 -8.40 16.19
C TYR A 215 -15.79 -8.58 17.48
N ILE A 216 -16.00 -7.51 18.23
CA ILE A 216 -16.79 -7.52 19.46
C ILE A 216 -18.23 -7.93 19.16
N CYS A 217 -18.87 -7.36 18.13
CA CYS A 217 -20.21 -7.77 17.71
C CYS A 217 -20.29 -9.26 17.34
N LEU A 218 -19.26 -9.79 16.69
CA LEU A 218 -19.21 -11.22 16.35
C LEU A 218 -19.21 -12.11 17.60
N LEU A 219 -18.39 -11.76 18.62
CA LEU A 219 -18.32 -12.49 19.89
C LEU A 219 -19.68 -12.51 20.59
N TYR A 220 -20.30 -11.35 20.78
CA TYR A 220 -21.62 -11.27 21.45
C TYR A 220 -22.73 -12.03 20.70
N THR A 221 -22.67 -12.11 19.37
CA THR A 221 -23.65 -12.89 18.60
C THR A 221 -23.38 -14.39 18.65
N SER A 222 -22.13 -14.80 18.89
CA SER A 222 -21.76 -16.21 19.11
C SER A 222 -22.23 -16.68 20.47
N ASP A 223 -21.93 -15.92 21.52
CA ASP A 223 -22.29 -16.26 22.92
C ASP A 223 -23.81 -16.25 23.17
N ALA A 224 -24.59 -15.50 22.37
CA ALA A 224 -26.05 -15.48 22.48
C ALA A 224 -26.74 -16.63 21.72
N ALA A 225 -25.97 -17.40 20.93
CA ALA A 225 -26.51 -18.53 20.14
C ALA A 225 -26.23 -19.90 20.78
N ASP A 226 -25.41 -19.96 21.81
CA ASP A 226 -25.13 -21.10 22.68
C ASP A 226 -26.03 -21.02 23.96
#